data_44f9259464be388bc0306ffda3d15cdb
#
_entry.id   44f9259464be388bc0306ffda3d15cdb
#
_cell.length_a   1.000
_cell.length_b   1.000
_cell.length_c   1.000
_cell.angle_alpha   90.00
_cell.angle_beta   90.00
_cell.angle_gamma   90.00
#
_symmetry.space_group_name_H-M   'P 1'
#
loop_
_entity.id
_entity.type
_entity.pdbx_description
1 polymer ?
#
loop_
_entity_poly.entity_id
_entity_poly.type
_entity_poly.pdbx_seq_one_letter_code
_entity_poly.pdbx_strand_id
1 'polypeptide(L)'
;MADAIKSKIREAGVKASLLGTFLLTLATTTAAPQTQFYELIARAKSLELDTHYVPPPGDPLAHHAAGYAKVMCSAVFITGLAPDFAAENVGFFTAPYEVRAILGKPVIDRANKAVHVALPNGVTRTAKYLGSQGCVTLPLGENAFHFTPVTVKSQLPDSGTEPWLMGDVLPMEAPPTEIDATKLKDAVEAAFEPPEALTAAFVVTWKGHLIAERYGGGVDIRTPLEGWSMGKSITATLLGILVNKGIYELTQTAPIPEWQTPGDPAPKSA
;
A
#
# COMPACT_ATOMS: atom_id res chain seq x y z
N MET A 1 -4.16 32.50 14.26
CA MET A 1 -4.93 31.49 14.98
C MET A 1 -4.17 30.86 16.15
N ALA A 2 -2.88 31.17 16.31
CA ALA A 2 -2.06 30.67 17.42
C ALA A 2 -2.13 31.52 18.70
N ASP A 3 -2.61 32.76 18.63
CA ASP A 3 -2.63 33.66 19.79
C ASP A 3 -3.92 33.63 20.63
N ALA A 4 -4.96 32.94 20.17
CA ALA A 4 -6.24 32.82 20.92
C ALA A 4 -6.25 31.71 21.96
N ILE A 5 -5.23 30.86 22.00
CA ILE A 5 -5.14 29.71 22.95
C ILE A 5 -4.36 30.09 24.23
N LYS A 6 -3.56 31.14 24.20
CA LYS A 6 -2.74 31.56 25.35
C LYS A 6 -3.45 32.37 26.42
N SER A 7 -4.66 32.85 26.17
CA SER A 7 -5.35 33.73 27.11
C SER A 7 -6.29 33.07 28.12
N LYS A 8 -6.56 31.73 28.00
CA LYS A 8 -7.53 31.02 28.88
C LYS A 8 -6.94 30.17 30.01
N ILE A 9 -5.62 30.20 30.21
CA ILE A 9 -4.98 29.39 31.27
C ILE A 9 -4.56 30.23 32.50
N ARG A 10 -5.00 31.47 32.62
CA ARG A 10 -4.52 32.37 33.67
C ARG A 10 -5.51 32.69 34.82
N GLU A 11 -6.66 32.06 34.90
CA GLU A 11 -7.60 32.29 35.99
C GLU A 11 -8.17 30.97 36.55
N ALA A 12 -7.40 30.28 37.35
CA ALA A 12 -7.92 29.38 38.37
C ALA A 12 -6.92 29.31 39.53
N GLY A 13 -7.05 30.25 40.42
CA GLY A 13 -6.35 30.23 41.70
C GLY A 13 -6.92 29.14 42.60
N VAL A 14 -6.11 28.23 43.05
CA VAL A 14 -6.44 27.28 44.14
C VAL A 14 -5.48 27.48 45.29
N LYS A 15 -6.11 27.79 46.42
CA LYS A 15 -5.47 27.97 47.74
C LYS A 15 -4.81 26.68 48.22
N ALA A 16 -3.58 26.81 48.68
CA ALA A 16 -2.84 25.75 49.33
C ALA A 16 -3.42 25.42 50.71
N SER A 17 -3.57 24.15 51.02
CA SER A 17 -3.64 23.61 52.38
C SER A 17 -2.58 22.54 52.53
N LEU A 18 -1.68 22.77 53.49
CA LEU A 18 -0.59 21.88 53.88
C LEU A 18 -1.17 20.69 54.67
N LEU A 19 -0.97 19.46 54.22
CA LEU A 19 -0.80 18.29 55.08
C LEU A 19 0.20 17.35 54.42
N GLY A 20 1.31 17.11 55.11
CA GLY A 20 2.38 16.27 54.62
C GLY A 20 2.05 14.78 54.68
N THR A 21 2.33 14.12 53.59
CA THR A 21 2.53 12.67 53.57
C THR A 21 3.65 12.39 52.56
N PHE A 22 4.80 11.93 53.05
CA PHE A 22 5.94 11.50 52.26
C PHE A 22 5.53 10.25 51.48
N LEU A 23 5.13 10.39 50.24
CA LEU A 23 5.07 9.31 49.26
C LEU A 23 6.36 9.33 48.46
N LEU A 24 7.19 8.30 48.63
CA LEU A 24 8.29 7.99 47.73
C LEU A 24 7.67 7.58 46.38
N THR A 25 7.50 8.52 45.46
CA THR A 25 7.21 8.21 44.06
C THR A 25 8.53 7.81 43.41
N LEU A 26 8.67 6.52 43.10
CA LEU A 26 9.63 6.07 42.08
C LEU A 26 9.26 6.79 40.79
N ALA A 27 9.97 7.85 40.46
CA ALA A 27 9.93 8.48 39.17
C ALA A 27 10.56 7.50 38.17
N THR A 28 9.76 6.70 37.52
CA THR A 28 10.15 6.07 36.25
C THR A 28 10.35 7.22 35.25
N THR A 29 11.57 7.68 35.10
CA THR A 29 11.93 8.60 34.03
C THR A 29 11.72 7.88 32.69
N THR A 30 10.56 8.07 32.09
CA THR A 30 10.39 7.75 30.68
C THR A 30 11.33 8.68 29.93
N ALA A 31 12.34 8.11 29.27
CA ALA A 31 13.24 8.87 28.39
C ALA A 31 12.40 9.70 27.42
N ALA A 32 12.80 10.96 27.21
CA ALA A 32 12.08 11.83 26.29
C ALA A 32 12.01 11.17 24.90
N PRO A 33 10.93 11.38 24.12
CA PRO A 33 10.74 10.75 22.80
C PRO A 33 11.97 10.91 21.88
N GLN A 34 12.69 12.01 22.03
CA GLN A 34 13.90 12.31 21.26
C GLN A 34 15.08 11.40 21.63
N THR A 35 15.22 11.02 22.90
CA THR A 35 16.23 10.08 23.36
C THR A 35 15.99 8.68 22.80
N GLN A 36 14.76 8.20 22.83
CA GLN A 36 14.37 6.92 22.22
C GLN A 36 14.67 6.87 20.72
N PHE A 37 14.43 7.97 20.01
CA PHE A 37 14.75 8.05 18.59
C PHE A 37 16.25 7.89 18.31
N TYR A 38 17.12 8.58 19.06
CA TYR A 38 18.57 8.45 18.90
C TYR A 38 19.08 7.05 19.29
N GLU A 39 18.51 6.44 20.31
CA GLU A 39 18.84 5.06 20.70
C GLU A 39 18.46 4.06 19.59
N LEU A 40 17.29 4.22 18.94
CA LEU A 40 16.90 3.41 17.80
C LEU A 40 17.85 3.59 16.61
N ILE A 41 18.24 4.82 16.30
CA ILE A 41 19.21 5.08 15.22
C ILE A 41 20.58 4.46 15.54
N ALA A 42 21.06 4.59 16.78
CA ALA A 42 22.31 3.98 17.20
C ALA A 42 22.26 2.45 17.11
N ARG A 43 21.14 1.85 17.51
CA ARG A 43 20.92 0.41 17.36
C ARG A 43 20.88 0.00 15.90
N ALA A 44 20.16 0.73 15.05
CA ALA A 44 20.10 0.44 13.62
C ALA A 44 21.51 0.44 13.01
N LYS A 45 22.31 1.48 13.30
CA LYS A 45 23.71 1.57 12.85
C LYS A 45 24.59 0.41 13.36
N SER A 46 24.38 -0.05 14.59
CA SER A 46 25.14 -1.17 15.14
C SER A 46 24.82 -2.52 14.49
N LEU A 47 23.70 -2.60 13.76
CA LEU A 47 23.28 -3.78 13.03
C LEU A 47 23.60 -3.69 11.53
N GLU A 48 24.09 -2.56 11.06
CA GLU A 48 24.54 -2.41 9.68
C GLU A 48 25.75 -3.33 9.44
N LEU A 49 25.69 -4.08 8.35
CA LEU A 49 26.81 -4.89 7.91
C LEU A 49 27.87 -3.98 7.28
N ASP A 50 29.13 -4.31 7.48
CA ASP A 50 30.26 -3.62 6.82
C ASP A 50 30.35 -4.07 5.34
N THR A 51 29.29 -3.79 4.60
CA THR A 51 29.17 -4.09 3.19
C THR A 51 29.17 -2.80 2.39
N HIS A 52 30.02 -2.73 1.39
CA HIS A 52 30.04 -1.59 0.49
C HIS A 52 28.69 -1.52 -0.27
N TYR A 53 27.94 -0.43 -0.09
CA TYR A 53 26.72 -0.20 -0.84
C TYR A 53 27.05 0.04 -2.32
N VAL A 54 26.58 -0.84 -3.17
CA VAL A 54 26.60 -0.67 -4.62
C VAL A 54 25.19 -0.30 -5.07
N PRO A 55 24.96 0.93 -5.56
CA PRO A 55 23.64 1.31 -6.03
C PRO A 55 23.22 0.41 -7.19
N PRO A 56 21.93 0.07 -7.30
CA PRO A 56 21.41 -0.65 -8.46
C PRO A 56 21.77 0.09 -9.76
N PRO A 57 22.06 -0.64 -10.84
CA PRO A 57 22.32 0.00 -12.13
C PRO A 57 21.10 0.72 -12.65
N GLY A 58 21.30 1.84 -13.33
CA GLY A 58 20.24 2.61 -13.96
C GLY A 58 20.08 4.02 -13.42
N ASP A 59 19.19 4.76 -14.06
CA ASP A 59 18.82 6.12 -13.67
C ASP A 59 17.62 6.07 -12.73
N PRO A 60 17.72 6.58 -11.48
CA PRO A 60 16.61 6.64 -10.54
C PRO A 60 15.38 7.35 -11.12
N LEU A 61 15.57 8.41 -11.90
CA LEU A 61 14.47 9.13 -12.53
C LEU A 61 13.75 8.27 -13.57
N ALA A 62 14.49 7.44 -14.32
CA ALA A 62 13.90 6.50 -15.26
C ALA A 62 13.08 5.40 -14.54
N HIS A 63 13.51 4.96 -13.35
CA HIS A 63 12.73 4.03 -12.52
C HIS A 63 11.43 4.67 -12.01
N HIS A 64 11.49 5.91 -11.52
CA HIS A 64 10.29 6.67 -11.12
C HIS A 64 9.32 6.84 -12.29
N ALA A 65 9.82 7.22 -13.46
CA ALA A 65 8.99 7.37 -14.67
C ALA A 65 8.32 6.04 -15.08
N ALA A 66 9.02 4.92 -14.95
CA ALA A 66 8.47 3.59 -15.23
C ALA A 66 7.35 3.23 -14.25
N GLY A 67 7.58 3.44 -12.95
CA GLY A 67 6.57 3.25 -11.91
C GLY A 67 5.34 4.13 -12.14
N TYR A 68 5.56 5.41 -12.45
CA TYR A 68 4.48 6.35 -12.72
C TYR A 68 3.67 5.96 -13.96
N ALA A 69 4.32 5.61 -15.07
CA ALA A 69 3.63 5.09 -16.25
C ALA A 69 2.79 3.85 -15.94
N LYS A 70 3.33 2.92 -15.14
CA LYS A 70 2.64 1.68 -14.75
C LYS A 70 1.40 1.94 -13.90
N VAL A 71 1.51 2.78 -12.88
CA VAL A 71 0.39 3.12 -11.98
C VAL A 71 -0.69 3.88 -12.76
N MET A 72 -0.31 4.88 -13.55
CA MET A 72 -1.25 5.62 -14.40
C MET A 72 -1.95 4.73 -15.42
N CYS A 73 -1.24 3.76 -16.02
CA CYS A 73 -1.84 2.78 -16.92
C CYS A 73 -2.91 1.96 -16.18
N SER A 74 -2.62 1.44 -14.99
CA SER A 74 -3.59 0.68 -14.21
C SER A 74 -4.79 1.53 -13.79
N ALA A 75 -4.57 2.72 -13.29
CA ALA A 75 -5.62 3.63 -12.86
C ALA A 75 -6.58 4.01 -14.00
N VAL A 76 -6.03 4.27 -15.20
CA VAL A 76 -6.84 4.70 -16.35
C VAL A 76 -7.51 3.54 -17.08
N PHE A 77 -6.79 2.42 -17.32
CA PHE A 77 -7.28 1.33 -18.18
C PHE A 77 -7.88 0.15 -17.42
N ILE A 78 -7.63 0.01 -16.13
CA ILE A 78 -8.22 -1.04 -15.29
C ILE A 78 -9.31 -0.45 -14.41
N THR A 79 -8.98 0.55 -13.58
CA THR A 79 -9.94 1.18 -12.66
C THR A 79 -10.88 2.16 -13.37
N GLY A 80 -10.45 2.75 -14.50
CA GLY A 80 -11.28 3.69 -15.26
C GLY A 80 -11.24 5.13 -14.75
N LEU A 81 -10.25 5.50 -13.94
CA LEU A 81 -10.13 6.84 -13.38
C LEU A 81 -9.80 7.89 -14.46
N ALA A 82 -10.30 9.11 -14.24
CA ALA A 82 -9.87 10.26 -15.03
C ALA A 82 -8.36 10.51 -14.84
N PRO A 83 -7.59 10.79 -15.90
CA PRO A 83 -6.12 10.88 -15.81
C PRO A 83 -5.60 11.90 -14.79
N ASP A 84 -6.21 13.08 -14.71
CA ASP A 84 -5.78 14.12 -13.76
C ASP A 84 -6.08 13.69 -12.31
N PHE A 85 -7.24 13.08 -12.07
CA PHE A 85 -7.58 12.52 -10.77
C PHE A 85 -6.61 11.38 -10.38
N ALA A 86 -6.31 10.48 -11.31
CA ALA A 86 -5.37 9.39 -11.09
C ALA A 86 -3.96 9.90 -10.76
N ALA A 87 -3.49 10.93 -11.46
CA ALA A 87 -2.19 11.54 -11.19
C ALA A 87 -2.08 12.11 -9.78
N GLU A 88 -3.14 12.78 -9.30
CA GLU A 88 -3.16 13.40 -7.98
C GLU A 88 -3.37 12.42 -6.84
N ASN A 89 -4.20 11.38 -7.02
CA ASN A 89 -4.65 10.54 -5.92
C ASN A 89 -4.00 9.15 -5.90
N VAL A 90 -3.40 8.71 -7.00
CA VAL A 90 -2.78 7.39 -7.11
C VAL A 90 -1.32 7.49 -7.54
N GLY A 91 -1.02 8.31 -8.53
CA GLY A 91 0.31 8.42 -9.15
C GLY A 91 1.39 8.97 -8.23
N PHE A 92 1.04 9.72 -7.19
CA PHE A 92 2.00 10.45 -6.35
C PHE A 92 2.96 9.51 -5.58
N PHE A 93 2.57 8.27 -5.28
CA PHE A 93 3.43 7.30 -4.59
C PHE A 93 4.65 6.90 -5.40
N THR A 94 4.53 6.87 -6.73
CA THR A 94 5.63 6.50 -7.63
C THR A 94 6.30 7.72 -8.26
N ALA A 95 5.65 8.88 -8.22
CA ALA A 95 6.17 10.14 -8.71
C ALA A 95 5.69 11.28 -7.80
N PRO A 96 6.32 11.50 -6.63
CA PRO A 96 6.05 12.64 -5.76
C PRO A 96 6.09 13.98 -6.51
N TYR A 97 5.52 15.03 -5.93
CA TYR A 97 5.36 16.31 -6.64
C TYR A 97 6.67 16.84 -7.25
N GLU A 98 7.79 16.71 -6.53
CA GLU A 98 9.11 17.15 -7.03
C GLU A 98 9.54 16.36 -8.26
N VAL A 99 9.32 15.06 -8.28
CA VAL A 99 9.63 14.19 -9.41
C VAL A 99 8.68 14.44 -10.57
N ARG A 100 7.37 14.60 -10.32
CA ARG A 100 6.39 14.93 -11.35
C ARG A 100 6.66 16.26 -12.04
N ALA A 101 7.15 17.26 -11.28
CA ALA A 101 7.57 18.54 -11.85
C ALA A 101 8.69 18.38 -12.88
N ILE A 102 9.56 17.37 -12.72
CA ILE A 102 10.65 17.07 -13.66
C ILE A 102 10.14 16.24 -14.84
N LEU A 103 9.30 15.22 -14.58
CA LEU A 103 8.83 14.29 -15.62
C LEU A 103 7.72 14.86 -16.51
N GLY A 104 7.03 15.87 -16.05
CA GLY A 104 5.85 16.38 -16.75
C GLY A 104 4.63 15.45 -16.69
N LYS A 105 3.63 15.78 -17.49
CA LYS A 105 2.35 15.04 -17.51
C LYS A 105 2.47 13.72 -18.29
N PRO A 106 1.87 12.62 -17.77
CA PRO A 106 1.76 11.38 -18.53
C PRO A 106 0.90 11.57 -19.78
N VAL A 107 1.35 11.02 -20.89
CA VAL A 107 0.59 10.98 -22.14
C VAL A 107 -0.21 9.69 -22.20
N ILE A 108 -1.53 9.80 -22.27
CA ILE A 108 -2.45 8.67 -22.33
C ILE A 108 -2.78 8.35 -23.79
N ASP A 109 -2.19 7.30 -24.31
CA ASP A 109 -2.51 6.75 -25.63
C ASP A 109 -3.66 5.73 -25.53
N ARG A 110 -4.86 6.21 -25.76
CA ARG A 110 -6.07 5.37 -25.67
C ARG A 110 -6.16 4.36 -26.81
N ALA A 111 -5.63 4.67 -27.99
CA ALA A 111 -5.68 3.79 -29.15
C ALA A 111 -4.82 2.55 -28.93
N ASN A 112 -3.63 2.71 -28.38
CA ASN A 112 -2.70 1.62 -28.07
C ASN A 112 -2.80 1.12 -26.63
N LYS A 113 -3.73 1.67 -25.82
CA LYS A 113 -3.89 1.40 -24.39
C LYS A 113 -2.56 1.49 -23.64
N ALA A 114 -1.84 2.60 -23.84
CA ALA A 114 -0.52 2.84 -23.29
C ALA A 114 -0.46 4.17 -22.53
N VAL A 115 0.48 4.25 -21.61
CA VAL A 115 0.85 5.48 -20.93
C VAL A 115 2.34 5.73 -21.12
N HIS A 116 2.68 6.93 -21.53
CA HIS A 116 4.04 7.36 -21.78
C HIS A 116 4.44 8.47 -20.82
N VAL A 117 5.61 8.35 -20.21
CA VAL A 117 6.19 9.37 -19.34
C VAL A 117 7.57 9.72 -19.88
N ALA A 118 7.72 10.95 -20.37
CA ALA A 118 8.98 11.44 -20.90
C ALA A 118 9.88 12.00 -19.81
N LEU A 119 11.18 11.77 -19.95
CA LEU A 119 12.24 12.35 -19.11
C LEU A 119 12.87 13.55 -19.82
N PRO A 120 13.51 14.46 -19.06
CA PRO A 120 14.21 15.62 -19.65
C PRO A 120 15.33 15.27 -20.65
N ASN A 121 15.94 14.10 -20.51
CA ASN A 121 16.98 13.59 -21.41
C ASN A 121 16.44 12.96 -22.71
N GLY A 122 15.12 13.05 -22.96
CA GLY A 122 14.47 12.51 -24.15
C GLY A 122 14.07 11.03 -24.07
N VAL A 123 14.47 10.32 -23.00
CA VAL A 123 14.02 8.94 -22.78
C VAL A 123 12.54 8.95 -22.41
N THR A 124 11.78 7.99 -22.93
CA THR A 124 10.37 7.79 -22.58
C THR A 124 10.19 6.41 -21.93
N ARG A 125 9.52 6.38 -20.78
CA ARG A 125 9.07 5.13 -20.16
C ARG A 125 7.62 4.89 -20.51
N THR A 126 7.32 3.65 -20.88
CA THR A 126 6.00 3.27 -21.37
C THR A 126 5.46 2.08 -20.60
N ALA A 127 4.19 2.14 -20.23
CA ALA A 127 3.42 0.99 -19.77
C ALA A 127 2.24 0.75 -20.71
N LYS A 128 1.95 -0.53 -21.00
CA LYS A 128 0.82 -0.93 -21.88
C LYS A 128 -0.13 -1.85 -21.12
N TYR A 129 -1.41 -1.67 -21.36
CA TYR A 129 -2.45 -2.56 -20.87
C TYR A 129 -2.60 -3.76 -21.79
N LEU A 130 -2.44 -4.94 -21.25
CA LEU A 130 -2.44 -6.24 -21.94
C LEU A 130 -3.66 -7.12 -21.57
N GLY A 131 -4.81 -6.48 -21.36
CA GLY A 131 -6.03 -7.21 -20.99
C GLY A 131 -5.90 -7.94 -19.66
N SER A 132 -6.10 -9.26 -19.64
CA SER A 132 -6.06 -10.09 -18.42
C SER A 132 -4.71 -10.12 -17.70
N GLN A 133 -3.63 -9.69 -18.35
CA GLN A 133 -2.31 -9.56 -17.73
C GLN A 133 -2.06 -8.17 -17.13
N GLY A 134 -3.06 -7.27 -17.19
CA GLY A 134 -2.97 -5.93 -16.61
C GLY A 134 -2.00 -5.01 -17.36
N CYS A 135 -1.45 -4.03 -16.66
CA CYS A 135 -0.50 -3.08 -17.19
C CYS A 135 0.95 -3.54 -16.95
N VAL A 136 1.74 -3.57 -17.99
CA VAL A 136 3.15 -4.00 -17.97
C VAL A 136 4.04 -2.89 -18.53
N THR A 137 5.17 -2.64 -17.87
CA THR A 137 6.16 -1.66 -18.31
C THR A 137 7.04 -2.25 -19.39
N LEU A 138 7.28 -1.51 -20.47
CA LEU A 138 8.27 -1.90 -21.48
C LEU A 138 9.69 -1.82 -20.90
N PRO A 139 10.60 -2.70 -21.32
CA PRO A 139 12.02 -2.58 -21.01
C PRO A 139 12.59 -1.23 -21.45
N LEU A 140 13.64 -0.77 -20.79
CA LEU A 140 14.26 0.52 -21.11
C LEU A 140 14.85 0.50 -22.51
N GLY A 141 14.46 1.49 -23.32
CA GLY A 141 14.94 1.62 -24.70
C GLY A 141 14.32 0.67 -25.72
N GLU A 142 13.31 -0.11 -25.31
CA GLU A 142 12.67 -1.10 -26.17
C GLU A 142 11.20 -0.76 -26.44
N ASN A 143 10.69 -1.27 -27.58
CA ASN A 143 9.31 -1.09 -28.03
C ASN A 143 8.47 -2.36 -27.92
N ALA A 144 9.06 -3.46 -27.45
CA ALA A 144 8.43 -4.76 -27.34
C ALA A 144 8.69 -5.40 -25.97
N PHE A 145 7.82 -6.30 -25.57
CA PHE A 145 8.01 -7.15 -24.39
C PHE A 145 8.88 -8.36 -24.74
N HIS A 146 9.60 -8.90 -23.75
CA HIS A 146 10.39 -10.13 -23.90
C HIS A 146 9.52 -11.40 -23.79
N PHE A 147 8.21 -11.25 -23.81
CA PHE A 147 7.25 -12.35 -23.80
C PHE A 147 6.09 -12.04 -24.76
N THR A 148 5.39 -13.07 -25.18
CA THR A 148 4.15 -12.93 -25.94
C THR A 148 2.98 -12.80 -24.97
N PRO A 149 2.21 -11.68 -25.02
CA PRO A 149 1.01 -11.54 -24.20
C PRO A 149 0.00 -12.64 -24.50
N VAL A 150 -0.58 -13.20 -23.44
CA VAL A 150 -1.61 -14.24 -23.52
C VAL A 150 -2.91 -13.78 -22.88
N THR A 151 -4.03 -14.28 -23.38
CA THR A 151 -5.30 -14.09 -22.69
C THR A 151 -5.50 -15.20 -21.69
N VAL A 152 -5.46 -14.84 -20.40
CA VAL A 152 -5.78 -15.76 -19.32
C VAL A 152 -7.29 -15.86 -19.20
N LYS A 153 -7.82 -17.09 -19.33
CA LYS A 153 -9.22 -17.38 -19.08
C LYS A 153 -9.39 -17.77 -17.62
N SER A 154 -10.29 -17.09 -16.91
CA SER A 154 -10.65 -17.49 -15.56
C SER A 154 -11.26 -18.91 -15.60
N GLN A 155 -10.81 -19.76 -14.67
CA GLN A 155 -11.41 -21.06 -14.38
C GLN A 155 -12.19 -21.02 -13.07
N LEU A 156 -12.27 -19.85 -12.43
CA LEU A 156 -13.06 -19.64 -11.24
C LEU A 156 -14.54 -19.59 -11.58
N PRO A 157 -15.43 -20.02 -10.68
CA PRO A 157 -16.86 -19.82 -10.82
C PRO A 157 -17.21 -18.34 -11.07
N ASP A 158 -18.40 -18.11 -11.63
CA ASP A 158 -18.90 -16.74 -11.78
C ASP A 158 -19.18 -16.13 -10.40
N SER A 159 -18.44 -15.11 -10.03
CA SER A 159 -18.60 -14.44 -8.74
C SER A 159 -20.00 -13.91 -8.50
N GLY A 160 -20.75 -13.59 -9.55
CA GLY A 160 -22.15 -13.14 -9.46
C GLY A 160 -23.13 -14.21 -9.02
N THR A 161 -22.75 -15.49 -9.03
CA THR A 161 -23.58 -16.63 -8.61
C THR A 161 -23.11 -17.30 -7.33
N GLU A 162 -21.87 -17.04 -6.93
CA GLU A 162 -21.28 -17.65 -5.73
C GLU A 162 -21.52 -16.79 -4.49
N PRO A 163 -21.81 -17.42 -3.33
CA PRO A 163 -21.89 -16.71 -2.06
C PRO A 163 -20.55 -16.07 -1.65
N TRP A 164 -20.63 -14.99 -0.90
CA TRP A 164 -19.48 -14.49 -0.13
C TRP A 164 -18.87 -15.64 0.72
N LEU A 165 -17.65 -15.89 0.72
CA LEU A 165 -16.37 -15.35 0.36
C LEU A 165 -15.88 -15.72 -1.07
N MET A 166 -16.53 -16.67 -1.72
CA MET A 166 -16.12 -17.16 -3.05
C MET A 166 -16.64 -16.26 -4.17
N GLY A 167 -17.67 -15.49 -3.92
CA GLY A 167 -18.26 -14.58 -4.88
C GLY A 167 -18.92 -13.35 -4.23
N ASP A 168 -19.77 -12.70 -5.00
CA ASP A 168 -20.35 -11.39 -4.68
C ASP A 168 -21.80 -11.48 -4.15
N VAL A 169 -22.35 -12.69 -4.03
CA VAL A 169 -23.71 -12.86 -3.47
C VAL A 169 -23.66 -12.64 -1.97
N LEU A 170 -24.24 -11.53 -1.53
CA LEU A 170 -24.23 -11.12 -0.14
C LEU A 170 -25.08 -12.03 0.74
N PRO A 171 -24.67 -12.29 1.99
CA PRO A 171 -25.51 -13.00 2.94
C PRO A 171 -26.78 -12.18 3.21
N MET A 172 -27.94 -12.85 3.20
CA MET A 172 -29.23 -12.24 3.55
C MET A 172 -29.48 -12.19 5.07
N GLU A 173 -28.55 -12.70 5.86
CA GLU A 173 -28.67 -12.79 7.31
C GLU A 173 -28.31 -11.45 7.97
N ALA A 174 -29.05 -11.12 9.04
CA ALA A 174 -28.72 -9.98 9.87
C ALA A 174 -27.37 -10.21 10.57
N PRO A 175 -26.62 -9.15 10.89
CA PRO A 175 -25.40 -9.29 11.67
C PRO A 175 -25.65 -10.07 12.96
N PRO A 176 -24.67 -10.87 13.43
CA PRO A 176 -24.77 -11.61 14.67
C PRO A 176 -25.15 -10.71 15.84
N THR A 177 -25.91 -11.25 16.79
CA THR A 177 -26.40 -10.50 17.98
C THR A 177 -25.28 -9.97 18.88
N GLU A 178 -24.08 -10.54 18.79
CA GLU A 178 -22.89 -10.05 19.50
C GLU A 178 -22.35 -8.74 18.92
N ILE A 179 -22.79 -8.36 17.73
CA ILE A 179 -22.37 -7.13 17.07
C ILE A 179 -23.35 -6.00 17.43
N ASP A 180 -22.83 -4.95 18.04
CA ASP A 180 -23.57 -3.72 18.24
C ASP A 180 -23.79 -3.00 16.91
N ALA A 181 -25.01 -3.11 16.38
CA ALA A 181 -25.37 -2.57 15.07
C ALA A 181 -25.21 -1.04 15.01
N THR A 182 -25.41 -0.33 16.14
CA THR A 182 -25.25 1.12 16.18
C THR A 182 -23.77 1.49 16.05
N LYS A 183 -22.89 0.87 16.82
CA LYS A 183 -21.45 1.10 16.71
C LYS A 183 -20.88 0.69 15.38
N LEU A 184 -21.39 -0.40 14.78
CA LEU A 184 -20.99 -0.83 13.46
C LEU A 184 -21.36 0.24 12.41
N LYS A 185 -22.59 0.74 12.46
CA LYS A 185 -23.03 1.83 11.59
C LYS A 185 -22.17 3.07 11.78
N ASP A 186 -21.95 3.52 13.00
CA ASP A 186 -21.13 4.71 13.30
C ASP A 186 -19.69 4.55 12.78
N ALA A 187 -19.10 3.35 12.91
CA ALA A 187 -17.79 3.06 12.39
C ALA A 187 -17.75 3.12 10.85
N VAL A 188 -18.79 2.60 10.18
CA VAL A 188 -18.92 2.68 8.71
C VAL A 188 -19.05 4.14 8.26
N GLU A 189 -19.85 4.96 8.95
CA GLU A 189 -19.99 6.38 8.62
C GLU A 189 -18.67 7.12 8.84
N ALA A 190 -18.00 6.89 9.96
CA ALA A 190 -16.72 7.52 10.29
C ALA A 190 -15.60 7.17 9.29
N ALA A 191 -15.65 6.01 8.64
CA ALA A 191 -14.68 5.62 7.62
C ALA A 191 -14.73 6.51 6.35
N PHE A 192 -15.83 7.25 6.15
CA PHE A 192 -16.02 8.16 5.02
C PHE A 192 -15.95 9.63 5.41
N GLU A 193 -15.53 9.92 6.65
CA GLU A 193 -15.33 11.28 7.16
C GLU A 193 -13.82 11.52 7.42
N PRO A 194 -13.25 12.66 7.05
CA PRO A 194 -13.87 13.71 6.21
C PRO A 194 -13.91 13.29 4.73
N PRO A 195 -14.77 13.90 3.89
CA PRO A 195 -14.89 13.55 2.47
C PRO A 195 -13.58 13.63 1.68
N GLU A 196 -12.65 14.47 2.10
CA GLU A 196 -11.33 14.64 1.50
C GLU A 196 -10.42 13.40 1.70
N ALA A 197 -10.77 12.48 2.59
CA ALA A 197 -10.07 11.21 2.73
C ALA A 197 -10.25 10.29 1.52
N LEU A 198 -11.27 10.55 0.67
CA LEU A 198 -11.55 9.83 -0.58
C LEU A 198 -11.65 8.31 -0.35
N THR A 199 -12.26 7.89 0.75
CA THR A 199 -12.46 6.47 1.04
C THR A 199 -13.27 5.81 -0.08
N ALA A 200 -12.64 4.90 -0.81
CA ALA A 200 -13.26 4.23 -1.95
C ALA A 200 -14.18 3.10 -1.53
N ALA A 201 -13.75 2.27 -0.57
CA ALA A 201 -14.53 1.15 -0.07
C ALA A 201 -14.17 0.86 1.39
N PHE A 202 -15.15 0.44 2.16
CA PHE A 202 -14.99 -0.01 3.53
C PHE A 202 -15.81 -1.28 3.76
N VAL A 203 -15.13 -2.35 4.17
CA VAL A 203 -15.74 -3.67 4.34
C VAL A 203 -15.38 -4.20 5.73
N VAL A 204 -16.35 -4.69 6.45
CA VAL A 204 -16.17 -5.30 7.77
C VAL A 204 -16.61 -6.75 7.75
N THR A 205 -15.72 -7.63 8.22
CA THR A 205 -16.01 -9.05 8.35
C THR A 205 -15.91 -9.49 9.80
N TRP A 206 -16.76 -10.43 10.20
CA TRP A 206 -16.75 -11.06 11.52
C TRP A 206 -16.81 -12.57 11.38
N LYS A 207 -15.81 -13.29 11.90
CA LYS A 207 -15.72 -14.75 11.79
C LYS A 207 -15.94 -15.29 10.38
N GLY A 208 -15.42 -14.57 9.38
CA GLY A 208 -15.57 -14.92 7.95
C GLY A 208 -16.88 -14.47 7.31
N HIS A 209 -17.81 -13.86 8.04
CA HIS A 209 -19.05 -13.31 7.51
C HIS A 209 -18.92 -11.82 7.23
N LEU A 210 -19.42 -11.37 6.09
CA LEU A 210 -19.56 -9.96 5.77
C LEU A 210 -20.68 -9.37 6.64
N ILE A 211 -20.36 -8.36 7.45
CA ILE A 211 -21.34 -7.73 8.36
C ILE A 211 -21.63 -6.27 8.01
N ALA A 212 -20.77 -5.62 7.26
CA ALA A 212 -21.04 -4.30 6.69
C ALA A 212 -20.13 -4.07 5.47
N GLU A 213 -20.66 -3.32 4.50
CA GLU A 213 -19.91 -2.76 3.39
C GLU A 213 -20.48 -1.40 2.99
N ARG A 214 -19.62 -0.51 2.55
CA ARG A 214 -19.99 0.79 1.98
C ARG A 214 -18.97 1.20 0.94
N TYR A 215 -19.46 1.84 -0.13
CA TYR A 215 -18.64 2.32 -1.24
C TYR A 215 -18.77 3.83 -1.37
N GLY A 216 -17.68 4.48 -1.78
CA GLY A 216 -17.63 5.91 -2.08
C GLY A 216 -18.29 6.24 -3.42
N GLY A 217 -18.38 7.52 -3.73
CA GLY A 217 -18.97 7.96 -4.99
C GLY A 217 -18.22 7.42 -6.21
N GLY A 218 -18.94 6.78 -7.14
CA GLY A 218 -18.37 6.22 -8.36
C GLY A 218 -17.67 4.87 -8.20
N VAL A 219 -17.74 4.26 -7.02
CA VAL A 219 -17.18 2.95 -6.70
C VAL A 219 -18.28 2.00 -6.31
N ASP A 220 -18.19 0.75 -6.71
CA ASP A 220 -19.08 -0.34 -6.36
C ASP A 220 -18.30 -1.64 -6.07
N ILE A 221 -19.01 -2.71 -5.75
CA ILE A 221 -18.45 -4.04 -5.46
C ILE A 221 -17.59 -4.60 -6.59
N ARG A 222 -17.78 -4.15 -7.83
CA ARG A 222 -17.05 -4.64 -9.02
C ARG A 222 -15.94 -3.70 -9.48
N THR A 223 -15.79 -2.55 -8.83
CA THR A 223 -14.76 -1.59 -9.18
C THR A 223 -13.38 -2.12 -8.79
N PRO A 224 -12.47 -2.37 -9.74
CA PRO A 224 -11.11 -2.77 -9.42
C PRO A 224 -10.37 -1.63 -8.71
N LEU A 225 -9.89 -1.87 -7.51
CA LEU A 225 -9.10 -0.93 -6.72
C LEU A 225 -7.64 -1.37 -6.65
N GLU A 226 -6.73 -0.41 -6.52
CA GLU A 226 -5.32 -0.72 -6.36
C GLU A 226 -5.04 -1.31 -4.97
N GLY A 227 -4.51 -2.53 -4.97
CA GLY A 227 -4.22 -3.27 -3.73
C GLY A 227 -2.82 -3.05 -3.18
N TRP A 228 -1.89 -2.42 -3.92
CA TRP A 228 -0.50 -2.21 -3.52
C TRP A 228 0.10 -3.46 -2.85
N SER A 229 0.60 -3.29 -1.63
CA SER A 229 1.24 -4.37 -0.86
C SER A 229 0.31 -5.50 -0.41
N MET A 230 -1.00 -5.40 -0.60
CA MET A 230 -1.90 -6.55 -0.43
C MET A 230 -1.52 -7.71 -1.37
N GLY A 231 -0.90 -7.41 -2.51
CA GLY A 231 -0.30 -8.42 -3.38
C GLY A 231 0.72 -9.34 -2.69
N LYS A 232 1.38 -8.88 -1.60
CA LYS A 232 2.28 -9.73 -0.79
C LYS A 232 1.53 -10.86 -0.09
N SER A 233 0.29 -10.62 0.35
CA SER A 233 -0.55 -11.67 0.96
C SER A 233 -0.91 -12.76 -0.06
N ILE A 234 -1.16 -12.37 -1.32
CA ILE A 234 -1.39 -13.33 -2.41
C ILE A 234 -0.12 -14.14 -2.67
N THR A 235 1.04 -13.49 -2.74
CA THR A 235 2.34 -14.16 -2.90
C THR A 235 2.60 -15.13 -1.75
N ALA A 236 2.37 -14.72 -0.51
CA ALA A 236 2.52 -15.59 0.66
C ALA A 236 1.56 -16.79 0.60
N THR A 237 0.33 -16.61 0.13
CA THR A 237 -0.63 -17.70 -0.08
C THR A 237 -0.13 -18.70 -1.12
N LEU A 238 0.42 -18.22 -2.24
CA LEU A 238 1.01 -19.09 -3.27
C LEU A 238 2.18 -19.90 -2.72
N LEU A 239 3.07 -19.26 -1.95
CA LEU A 239 4.15 -19.97 -1.25
C LEU A 239 3.60 -20.99 -0.25
N GLY A 240 2.57 -20.65 0.51
CA GLY A 240 1.89 -21.57 1.43
C GLY A 240 1.32 -22.80 0.73
N ILE A 241 0.79 -22.66 -0.49
CA ILE A 241 0.35 -23.78 -1.32
C ILE A 241 1.54 -24.69 -1.69
N LEU A 242 2.68 -24.11 -2.03
CA LEU A 242 3.90 -24.88 -2.36
C LEU A 242 4.45 -25.61 -1.14
N VAL A 243 4.42 -24.97 0.03
CA VAL A 243 4.78 -25.61 1.31
C VAL A 243 3.82 -26.78 1.62
N ASN A 244 2.51 -26.58 1.47
CA ASN A 244 1.53 -27.64 1.68
C ASN A 244 1.70 -28.83 0.72
N LYS A 245 2.23 -28.57 -0.48
CA LYS A 245 2.59 -29.63 -1.46
C LYS A 245 3.95 -30.29 -1.20
N GLY A 246 4.67 -29.88 -0.16
CA GLY A 246 6.00 -30.40 0.17
C GLY A 246 7.10 -29.97 -0.81
N ILE A 247 6.87 -28.90 -1.61
CA ILE A 247 7.88 -28.40 -2.55
C ILE A 247 8.88 -27.49 -1.82
N TYR A 248 8.40 -26.73 -0.84
CA TYR A 248 9.21 -25.87 0.02
C TYR A 248 8.94 -26.13 1.49
N GLU A 249 9.89 -25.77 2.34
CA GLU A 249 9.76 -25.74 3.80
C GLU A 249 9.90 -24.30 4.30
N LEU A 250 9.16 -23.94 5.37
CA LEU A 250 9.20 -22.58 5.93
C LEU A 250 10.58 -22.20 6.49
N THR A 251 11.36 -23.21 6.90
CA THR A 251 12.69 -23.03 7.53
C THR A 251 13.84 -23.18 6.55
N GLN A 252 13.56 -23.52 5.29
CA GLN A 252 14.64 -23.63 4.31
C GLN A 252 15.21 -22.27 3.93
N THR A 253 16.47 -22.24 3.55
CA THR A 253 17.10 -21.07 2.95
C THR A 253 16.38 -20.67 1.65
N ALA A 254 16.21 -19.38 1.42
CA ALA A 254 15.59 -18.88 0.18
C ALA A 254 16.33 -19.43 -1.06
N PRO A 255 15.63 -20.11 -1.98
CA PRO A 255 16.28 -20.78 -3.13
C PRO A 255 16.55 -19.78 -4.27
N ILE A 256 17.23 -18.68 -3.95
CA ILE A 256 17.62 -17.65 -4.91
C ILE A 256 19.08 -17.87 -5.28
N PRO A 257 19.39 -18.24 -6.54
CA PRO A 257 20.74 -18.60 -6.95
C PRO A 257 21.80 -17.54 -6.64
N GLU A 258 21.47 -16.27 -6.80
CA GLU A 258 22.34 -15.13 -6.54
C GLU A 258 22.76 -15.04 -5.07
N TRP A 259 21.91 -15.49 -4.15
CA TRP A 259 22.16 -15.49 -2.71
C TRP A 259 22.94 -16.74 -2.23
N GLN A 260 23.19 -17.68 -3.13
CA GLN A 260 23.98 -18.88 -2.85
C GLN A 260 25.46 -18.69 -3.21
N THR A 261 25.87 -17.52 -3.67
CA THR A 261 27.24 -17.24 -4.06
C THR A 261 28.18 -17.29 -2.83
N PRO A 262 29.34 -17.94 -2.92
CA PRO A 262 30.32 -17.93 -1.84
C PRO A 262 30.76 -16.49 -1.49
N GLY A 263 30.72 -16.13 -0.20
CA GLY A 263 31.05 -14.78 0.28
C GLY A 263 29.85 -13.85 0.43
N ASP A 264 28.63 -14.27 0.04
CA ASP A 264 27.43 -13.53 0.38
C ASP A 264 27.25 -13.49 1.91
N PRO A 265 27.11 -12.30 2.53
CA PRO A 265 26.91 -12.15 3.97
C PRO A 265 25.52 -12.63 4.45
N ALA A 266 24.59 -12.89 3.54
CA ALA A 266 23.26 -13.38 3.92
C ALA A 266 23.37 -14.74 4.66
N PRO A 267 22.63 -14.96 5.75
CA PRO A 267 22.71 -16.21 6.49
C PRO A 267 22.26 -17.39 5.59
N LYS A 268 23.17 -18.33 5.41
CA LYS A 268 22.94 -19.53 4.56
C LYS A 268 22.08 -20.59 5.24
N SER A 269 21.77 -20.42 6.51
CA SER A 269 20.85 -21.24 7.30
C SER A 269 20.35 -20.46 8.50
N ALA A 270 19.07 -20.57 8.80
CA ALA A 270 18.55 -20.22 10.11
C ALA A 270 18.71 -21.42 11.05
#